data_ac72a46b818f3ead6821aa93e274e5d5
#
_entry.id   ac72a46b818f3ead6821aa93e274e5d5
#
_cell.length_a   1.000
_cell.length_b   1.000
_cell.length_c   1.000
_cell.angle_alpha   90.00
_cell.angle_beta   90.00
_cell.angle_gamma   90.00
#
_symmetry.space_group_name_H-M   'P 1'
#
loop_
_entity.id
_entity.type
_entity.pdbx_description
1 polymer ?
#
loop_
_entity_poly.entity_id
_entity_poly.type
_entity_poly.pdbx_seq_one_letter_code
_entity_poly.pdbx_strand_id
1 'polypeptide(L)'
;MGMNVWIVTIGNSDVQLKHSYDESDEWSKRSRNAEIRSKLKPRGVNDFKPSRPQNWSEGDPFTVSARVMGIVYGQNLDDKVFQDLHFPLLDRFTEYLQGTKRPDKIIVILTNQENVFDNNNRNKKSPYWQDTCTLEPILEKYFQAKYPQLKTKENIYYLPLAPKANEKGLDDWNQCLTFVNELFKRSEIKSISKSADIYVSHQAGTPAISSAVQFTSLAKFEKKVQFLVSNEYDQDNAIPIPSSSYLQGLKLQEAKKLLKRYDYLGVDQIFFQEILNNKSLNPEEQKIKDLLAMAIQWNNANFDDFGKARSAINEDAKKRTQEWWWTAYEAGYLATIRLEQGNYVEALFHSFRALEGITNEWVILNYKKHLYKDNKGTYCFKDSILTELPNFYQTEFQRKQRVGLYGKTLYVLLKESRPEFRQNSGVSDISVWEDVADRRNNLFHKLLGLQKEEVFQAWNTTSDSEWQNRVRGCLNFVTKQQFTSFKKASLMLSVHEELNTAINNYEFQN
;
A
#
# COMPACT_ATOMS: atom_id res chain seq x y z
N MET A 1 9.94 6.49 26.34
CA MET A 1 9.45 7.42 25.31
C MET A 1 10.18 7.08 24.01
N GLY A 2 9.52 7.19 22.87
CA GLY A 2 10.17 6.99 21.56
C GLY A 2 11.16 8.13 21.29
N MET A 3 12.14 7.89 20.42
CA MET A 3 13.11 8.88 19.97
C MET A 3 12.42 9.85 18.99
N ASN A 4 12.60 11.15 19.14
CA ASN A 4 12.14 12.18 18.21
C ASN A 4 13.29 12.61 17.30
N VAL A 5 13.09 12.59 16.00
CA VAL A 5 14.08 13.00 15.02
C VAL A 5 13.53 14.14 14.15
N TRP A 6 14.28 15.21 14.01
CA TRP A 6 13.95 16.31 13.13
C TRP A 6 14.89 16.35 11.92
N ILE A 7 14.32 16.25 10.73
CA ILE A 7 15.01 16.41 9.45
C ILE A 7 14.59 17.76 8.87
N VAL A 8 15.55 18.63 8.61
CA VAL A 8 15.27 19.98 8.14
C VAL A 8 16.16 20.33 6.94
N THR A 9 15.55 20.85 5.88
CA THR A 9 16.28 21.48 4.77
C THR A 9 16.51 22.96 5.08
N ILE A 10 17.63 23.48 4.64
CA ILE A 10 17.98 24.90 4.79
C ILE A 10 18.02 25.56 3.40
N GLY A 11 17.34 26.65 3.27
CA GLY A 11 17.27 27.46 2.06
C GLY A 11 17.96 28.81 2.19
N ASN A 12 17.93 29.55 1.09
CA ASN A 12 18.62 30.85 0.98
C ASN A 12 18.06 31.91 1.94
N SER A 13 16.77 31.82 2.33
CA SER A 13 16.08 32.81 3.15
C SER A 13 15.90 32.38 4.62
N ASP A 14 16.46 31.26 5.04
CA ASP A 14 16.29 30.77 6.43
C ASP A 14 17.13 31.51 7.45
N VAL A 15 18.18 32.23 7.00
CA VAL A 15 18.96 33.12 7.81
C VAL A 15 18.92 34.51 7.19
N GLN A 16 18.40 35.46 7.91
CA GLN A 16 18.15 36.84 7.47
C GLN A 16 18.80 37.83 8.45
N LEU A 17 18.88 39.11 8.08
CA LEU A 17 19.37 40.18 8.91
C LEU A 17 18.19 41.03 9.42
N LYS A 18 18.22 41.40 10.71
CA LYS A 18 17.21 42.30 11.30
C LYS A 18 17.36 43.75 10.85
N HIS A 19 18.59 44.16 10.57
CA HIS A 19 18.92 45.56 10.28
C HIS A 19 19.48 45.76 8.87
N SER A 20 19.31 46.91 8.29
CA SER A 20 19.81 47.29 6.97
C SER A 20 21.35 47.39 6.94
N TYR A 21 21.90 47.40 5.72
CA TYR A 21 23.34 47.62 5.51
C TYR A 21 23.84 48.94 6.15
N ASP A 22 22.99 50.00 6.08
CA ASP A 22 23.35 51.34 6.59
C ASP A 22 23.16 51.45 8.11
N GLU A 23 22.29 50.61 8.68
CA GLU A 23 21.99 50.54 10.12
C GLU A 23 22.80 49.48 10.85
N SER A 24 23.24 48.41 10.16
CA SER A 24 24.05 47.35 10.73
C SER A 24 25.53 47.69 10.56
N ASP A 25 26.12 48.22 11.58
CA ASP A 25 27.56 48.37 11.71
C ASP A 25 28.32 47.05 11.53
N GLU A 26 27.72 45.95 11.90
CA GLU A 26 28.38 44.61 11.85
C GLU A 26 28.57 44.09 10.44
N TRP A 27 27.54 44.21 9.56
CA TRP A 27 27.72 43.81 8.14
C TRP A 27 28.84 44.63 7.49
N SER A 28 28.79 45.96 7.67
CA SER A 28 29.73 46.88 7.09
C SER A 28 31.18 46.62 7.56
N LYS A 29 31.38 46.43 8.87
CA LYS A 29 32.67 46.07 9.48
C LYS A 29 33.22 44.73 8.97
N ARG A 30 32.40 43.70 9.00
CA ARG A 30 32.79 42.33 8.62
C ARG A 30 33.08 42.21 7.14
N SER A 31 32.23 42.77 6.29
CA SER A 31 32.39 42.73 4.84
C SER A 31 33.64 43.48 4.34
N ARG A 32 34.22 44.40 5.15
CA ARG A 32 35.49 45.06 4.85
C ARG A 32 36.74 44.25 5.19
N ASN A 33 36.61 43.16 5.93
CA ASN A 33 37.74 42.29 6.27
C ASN A 33 38.39 41.69 5.02
N ALA A 34 39.72 41.72 4.94
CA ALA A 34 40.49 41.28 3.76
C ALA A 34 40.29 39.79 3.44
N GLU A 35 40.19 38.94 4.47
CA GLU A 35 39.95 37.51 4.32
C GLU A 35 38.54 37.23 3.75
N ILE A 36 37.51 37.90 4.30
CA ILE A 36 36.14 37.80 3.81
C ILE A 36 36.07 38.27 2.35
N ARG A 37 36.68 39.41 2.03
CA ARG A 37 36.78 39.89 0.64
C ARG A 37 37.42 38.89 -0.30
N SER A 38 38.46 38.19 0.15
CA SER A 38 39.14 37.19 -0.67
C SER A 38 38.20 36.00 -0.99
N LYS A 39 37.39 35.57 -0.05
CA LYS A 39 36.41 34.49 -0.21
C LYS A 39 35.23 34.86 -1.12
N LEU A 40 34.92 36.14 -1.26
CA LEU A 40 33.86 36.63 -2.15
C LEU A 40 34.33 36.83 -3.62
N LYS A 41 35.59 36.60 -3.92
CA LYS A 41 36.10 36.65 -5.30
C LYS A 41 35.49 35.52 -6.16
N PRO A 42 35.33 35.74 -7.47
CA PRO A 42 35.74 36.92 -8.27
C PRO A 42 34.83 38.15 -8.15
N ARG A 43 33.84 38.12 -7.27
CA ARG A 43 32.87 39.21 -7.05
C ARG A 43 33.33 40.12 -5.90
N GLY A 44 32.89 41.36 -5.92
CA GLY A 44 33.14 42.32 -4.83
C GLY A 44 32.01 42.27 -3.80
N VAL A 45 32.32 42.74 -2.59
CA VAL A 45 31.29 42.85 -1.51
C VAL A 45 30.06 43.66 -1.93
N ASN A 46 30.24 44.69 -2.77
CA ASN A 46 29.19 45.55 -3.27
C ASN A 46 28.16 44.82 -4.14
N ASP A 47 28.51 43.66 -4.70
CA ASP A 47 27.58 42.79 -5.45
C ASP A 47 26.56 42.07 -4.56
N PHE A 48 26.83 41.99 -3.26
CA PHE A 48 26.07 41.19 -2.30
C PHE A 48 25.55 42.04 -1.13
N LYS A 49 25.04 43.24 -1.41
CA LYS A 49 24.42 44.04 -0.38
C LYS A 49 23.10 43.40 0.11
N PRO A 50 22.84 43.36 1.43
CA PRO A 50 21.55 42.95 1.96
C PRO A 50 20.42 43.80 1.36
N SER A 51 19.35 43.16 0.96
CA SER A 51 18.20 43.82 0.32
C SER A 51 16.89 43.24 0.84
N ARG A 52 15.85 44.08 0.83
CA ARG A 52 14.48 43.65 1.09
C ARG A 52 13.79 43.19 -0.20
N PRO A 53 12.77 42.32 -0.14
CA PRO A 53 11.90 42.00 -1.27
C PRO A 53 11.24 43.28 -1.87
N GLN A 54 10.79 43.20 -3.12
CA GLN A 54 10.17 44.36 -3.78
C GLN A 54 8.91 44.93 -3.06
N ASN A 55 8.16 44.06 -2.39
CA ASN A 55 6.90 44.39 -1.66
C ASN A 55 7.12 44.40 -0.15
N TRP A 56 8.22 44.96 0.33
CA TRP A 56 8.55 44.99 1.75
C TRP A 56 7.66 45.97 2.54
N SER A 57 7.46 45.63 3.82
CA SER A 57 6.87 46.49 4.85
C SER A 57 7.94 46.97 5.83
N GLU A 58 7.62 48.06 6.56
CA GLU A 58 8.50 48.56 7.61
C GLU A 58 8.69 47.45 8.69
N GLY A 59 9.93 47.12 9.01
CA GLY A 59 10.26 46.04 9.93
C GLY A 59 10.61 44.72 9.28
N ASP A 60 10.38 44.52 7.98
CA ASP A 60 10.76 43.30 7.28
C ASP A 60 12.31 43.11 7.30
N PRO A 61 12.78 41.88 7.49
CA PRO A 61 14.20 41.57 7.54
C PRO A 61 14.87 41.70 6.16
N PHE A 62 16.18 41.78 6.16
CA PHE A 62 17.01 41.85 4.96
C PHE A 62 17.56 40.48 4.60
N THR A 63 17.60 40.18 3.30
CA THR A 63 18.14 38.97 2.75
C THR A 63 19.45 39.19 1.99
N VAL A 64 20.31 38.23 2.05
CA VAL A 64 21.50 38.12 1.20
C VAL A 64 21.69 36.64 0.86
N SER A 65 22.39 36.35 -0.24
CA SER A 65 22.66 34.97 -0.63
C SER A 65 23.27 34.15 0.51
N ALA A 66 22.76 32.95 0.76
CA ALA A 66 23.08 32.13 1.92
C ALA A 66 24.59 31.86 2.09
N ARG A 67 25.28 31.54 0.98
CA ARG A 67 26.75 31.37 1.01
C ARG A 67 27.46 32.63 1.46
N VAL A 68 27.02 33.81 1.03
CA VAL A 68 27.59 35.08 1.43
C VAL A 68 27.29 35.38 2.90
N MET A 69 26.06 35.12 3.37
CA MET A 69 25.70 35.22 4.77
C MET A 69 26.67 34.40 5.65
N GLY A 70 26.88 33.14 5.30
CA GLY A 70 27.78 32.25 6.05
C GLY A 70 29.25 32.69 5.99
N ILE A 71 29.72 33.22 4.86
CA ILE A 71 31.11 33.77 4.74
C ILE A 71 31.28 35.00 5.64
N VAL A 72 30.30 35.90 5.68
CA VAL A 72 30.43 37.18 6.41
C VAL A 72 30.20 36.98 7.92
N TYR A 73 29.19 36.20 8.30
CA TYR A 73 28.76 36.03 9.70
C TYR A 73 29.27 34.74 10.37
N GLY A 74 29.66 33.72 9.60
CA GLY A 74 30.08 32.41 10.16
C GLY A 74 31.40 32.43 10.95
N GLN A 75 32.24 33.48 10.82
CA GLN A 75 33.45 33.61 11.60
C GLN A 75 33.27 34.54 12.80
N ASN A 76 33.83 34.17 13.96
CA ASN A 76 33.79 34.95 15.21
C ASN A 76 32.37 35.40 15.55
N LEU A 77 31.44 34.44 15.64
CA LEU A 77 30.03 34.64 15.90
C LEU A 77 29.79 34.78 17.41
N ASP A 78 30.02 35.97 17.97
CA ASP A 78 29.67 36.28 19.35
C ASP A 78 28.14 36.48 19.53
N ASP A 79 27.70 36.70 20.76
CA ASP A 79 26.28 36.83 21.03
C ASP A 79 25.67 38.12 20.44
N LYS A 80 26.42 39.20 20.38
CA LYS A 80 25.99 40.46 19.79
C LYS A 80 25.71 40.29 18.30
N VAL A 81 26.64 39.67 17.60
CA VAL A 81 26.55 39.38 16.16
C VAL A 81 25.42 38.42 15.87
N PHE A 82 25.23 37.41 16.74
CA PHE A 82 24.14 36.45 16.58
C PHE A 82 22.76 37.10 16.77
N GLN A 83 22.63 38.10 17.63
CA GLN A 83 21.38 38.84 17.84
C GLN A 83 20.94 39.69 16.61
N ASP A 84 21.86 39.97 15.68
CA ASP A 84 21.55 40.66 14.42
C ASP A 84 20.84 39.71 13.40
N LEU A 85 20.89 38.42 13.63
CA LEU A 85 20.31 37.41 12.74
C LEU A 85 18.84 37.11 13.10
N HIS A 86 18.07 36.78 12.05
CA HIS A 86 16.68 36.38 12.12
C HIS A 86 16.47 35.04 11.44
N PHE A 87 15.66 34.14 12.03
CA PHE A 87 15.46 32.76 11.61
C PHE A 87 13.95 32.43 11.41
N PRO A 88 13.28 33.02 10.42
CA PRO A 88 11.81 33.04 10.37
C PRO A 88 11.15 31.66 10.38
N LEU A 89 11.61 30.74 9.54
CA LEU A 89 11.06 29.37 9.49
C LEU A 89 11.57 28.50 10.64
N LEU A 90 12.86 28.58 10.94
CA LEU A 90 13.46 27.77 12.01
C LEU A 90 12.87 28.10 13.39
N ASP A 91 12.60 29.36 13.68
CA ASP A 91 11.98 29.75 14.95
C ASP A 91 10.58 29.15 15.11
N ARG A 92 9.74 29.19 14.06
CA ARG A 92 8.41 28.58 14.09
C ARG A 92 8.45 27.06 14.27
N PHE A 93 9.39 26.37 13.61
CA PHE A 93 9.55 24.92 13.77
C PHE A 93 10.08 24.57 15.15
N THR A 94 11.01 25.33 15.68
CA THR A 94 11.54 25.10 17.04
C THR A 94 10.51 25.37 18.13
N GLU A 95 9.62 26.35 17.95
CA GLU A 95 8.48 26.58 18.83
C GLU A 95 7.51 25.39 18.87
N TYR A 96 7.20 24.82 17.70
CA TYR A 96 6.39 23.62 17.63
C TYR A 96 7.06 22.40 18.26
N LEU A 97 8.39 22.25 18.08
CA LEU A 97 9.18 21.13 18.57
C LEU A 97 9.68 21.33 20.01
N GLN A 98 8.78 21.75 20.90
CA GLN A 98 9.05 21.91 22.34
C GLN A 98 8.33 20.82 23.17
N GLY A 99 8.63 20.78 24.44
CA GLY A 99 8.01 19.83 25.37
C GLY A 99 8.23 18.37 24.97
N THR A 100 7.18 17.60 24.81
CA THR A 100 7.22 16.17 24.47
C THR A 100 7.68 15.88 23.03
N LYS A 101 7.68 16.87 22.15
CA LYS A 101 8.11 16.77 20.75
C LYS A 101 9.57 17.18 20.54
N ARG A 102 10.26 17.54 21.60
CA ARG A 102 11.66 17.98 21.55
C ARG A 102 12.51 16.93 20.84
N PRO A 103 13.33 17.32 19.84
CA PRO A 103 14.15 16.36 19.11
C PRO A 103 15.29 15.81 19.98
N ASP A 104 15.54 14.52 19.84
CA ASP A 104 16.71 13.83 20.37
C ASP A 104 17.85 13.81 19.34
N LYS A 105 17.48 13.97 18.04
CA LYS A 105 18.42 14.04 16.93
C LYS A 105 17.93 15.04 15.89
N ILE A 106 18.86 15.82 15.32
CA ILE A 106 18.58 16.78 14.24
C ILE A 106 19.46 16.44 13.04
N ILE A 107 18.86 16.33 11.87
CA ILE A 107 19.54 16.15 10.57
C ILE A 107 19.31 17.42 9.75
N VAL A 108 20.36 18.18 9.54
CA VAL A 108 20.31 19.42 8.78
C VAL A 108 20.84 19.16 7.37
N ILE A 109 19.98 19.31 6.37
CA ILE A 109 20.33 19.10 4.96
C ILE A 109 20.75 20.46 4.38
N LEU A 110 21.99 20.53 3.94
CA LEU A 110 22.61 21.71 3.33
C LEU A 110 22.84 21.49 1.84
N THR A 111 23.21 22.54 1.12
CA THR A 111 23.59 22.48 -0.29
C THR A 111 25.03 22.96 -0.49
N ASN A 112 25.77 22.28 -1.38
CA ASN A 112 27.11 22.69 -1.78
C ASN A 112 27.37 22.30 -3.23
N GLN A 113 27.24 23.24 -4.14
CA GLN A 113 27.46 23.06 -5.59
C GLN A 113 28.83 23.58 -6.06
N GLU A 114 29.81 23.62 -5.17
CA GLU A 114 31.15 24.16 -5.47
C GLU A 114 31.83 23.47 -6.65
N ASN A 115 31.62 22.16 -6.79
CA ASN A 115 32.23 21.38 -7.87
C ASN A 115 31.49 21.54 -9.22
N VAL A 116 30.27 22.01 -9.22
CA VAL A 116 29.47 22.23 -10.45
C VAL A 116 29.75 23.59 -11.05
N PHE A 117 29.99 24.61 -10.22
CA PHE A 117 30.23 25.97 -10.65
C PHE A 117 31.72 26.36 -10.45
N ASP A 118 32.45 26.41 -11.53
CA ASP A 118 33.84 26.90 -11.54
C ASP A 118 33.87 28.43 -11.38
N ASN A 119 35.06 29.01 -11.22
CA ASN A 119 35.23 30.43 -11.00
C ASN A 119 34.65 31.32 -12.13
N ASN A 120 34.61 30.80 -13.37
CA ASN A 120 34.10 31.54 -14.52
C ASN A 120 32.55 31.58 -14.50
N ASN A 121 31.94 30.57 -13.93
CA ASN A 121 30.50 30.42 -13.85
C ASN A 121 29.86 30.98 -12.55
N ARG A 122 30.68 31.54 -11.63
CA ARG A 122 30.22 32.16 -10.37
C ARG A 122 29.83 33.62 -10.57
N ASN A 123 28.99 33.92 -11.58
CA ASN A 123 28.37 35.26 -11.71
C ASN A 123 27.42 35.53 -10.54
N LYS A 124 26.97 36.80 -10.37
CA LYS A 124 26.11 37.21 -9.25
C LYS A 124 24.81 36.41 -9.11
N LYS A 125 24.27 35.88 -10.22
CA LYS A 125 23.04 35.09 -10.26
C LYS A 125 23.30 33.58 -10.18
N SER A 126 24.56 33.14 -10.06
CA SER A 126 24.90 31.71 -9.97
C SER A 126 24.28 31.07 -8.74
N PRO A 127 23.66 29.87 -8.86
CA PRO A 127 23.17 29.09 -7.73
C PRO A 127 24.23 28.79 -6.66
N TYR A 128 25.50 28.81 -7.03
CA TYR A 128 26.65 28.71 -6.10
C TYR A 128 26.53 29.64 -4.89
N TRP A 129 26.09 30.88 -5.09
CA TRP A 129 25.95 31.85 -4.00
C TRP A 129 24.76 31.60 -3.08
N GLN A 130 23.81 30.85 -3.56
CA GLN A 130 22.61 30.46 -2.78
C GLN A 130 22.83 29.20 -1.94
N ASP A 131 23.96 28.50 -2.11
CA ASP A 131 24.29 27.32 -1.32
C ASP A 131 24.39 27.61 0.17
N THR A 132 23.95 26.67 0.98
CA THR A 132 23.78 26.83 2.42
C THR A 132 24.91 26.21 3.26
N CYS A 133 25.90 25.56 2.65
CA CYS A 133 26.96 24.88 3.37
C CYS A 133 27.78 25.79 4.30
N THR A 134 27.92 27.06 3.96
CA THR A 134 28.65 28.04 4.79
C THR A 134 27.84 28.56 6.00
N LEU A 135 26.53 28.26 6.08
CA LEU A 135 25.71 28.60 7.20
C LEU A 135 25.91 27.67 8.42
N GLU A 136 26.63 26.56 8.27
CA GLU A 136 26.83 25.57 9.35
C GLU A 136 27.23 26.20 10.69
N PRO A 137 28.19 27.12 10.80
CA PRO A 137 28.57 27.72 12.11
C PRO A 137 27.43 28.56 12.72
N ILE A 138 26.63 29.22 11.88
CA ILE A 138 25.47 30.01 12.35
C ILE A 138 24.37 29.09 12.88
N LEU A 139 24.08 28.03 12.12
CA LEU A 139 23.07 27.03 12.49
C LEU A 139 23.49 26.24 13.72
N GLU A 140 24.79 25.94 13.87
CA GLU A 140 25.31 25.28 15.07
C GLU A 140 25.03 26.12 16.32
N LYS A 141 25.35 27.42 16.29
CA LYS A 141 25.06 28.32 17.39
C LYS A 141 23.56 28.43 17.64
N TYR A 142 22.73 28.48 16.59
CA TYR A 142 21.28 28.50 16.69
C TYR A 142 20.73 27.26 17.40
N PHE A 143 21.08 26.05 16.93
CA PHE A 143 20.58 24.82 17.52
C PHE A 143 21.11 24.59 18.93
N GLN A 144 22.35 24.97 19.24
CA GLN A 144 22.87 24.93 20.61
C GLN A 144 22.12 25.86 21.55
N ALA A 145 21.71 27.04 21.10
CA ALA A 145 20.90 27.94 21.89
C ALA A 145 19.47 27.40 22.14
N LYS A 146 18.85 26.78 21.13
CA LYS A 146 17.49 26.22 21.24
C LYS A 146 17.46 24.86 21.94
N TYR A 147 18.49 24.03 21.75
CA TYR A 147 18.61 22.66 22.26
C TYR A 147 19.99 22.41 22.91
N PRO A 148 20.28 23.03 24.07
CA PRO A 148 21.62 22.99 24.66
C PRO A 148 22.07 21.58 25.10
N GLN A 149 21.14 20.60 25.20
CA GLN A 149 21.46 19.22 25.50
C GLN A 149 21.97 18.43 24.28
N LEU A 150 21.76 18.92 23.06
CA LEU A 150 22.24 18.26 21.86
C LEU A 150 23.66 18.73 21.49
N LYS A 151 24.49 17.81 21.01
CA LYS A 151 25.86 18.10 20.61
C LYS A 151 26.05 17.84 19.12
N THR A 152 26.80 18.72 18.47
CA THR A 152 27.23 18.57 17.08
C THR A 152 28.03 17.27 16.92
N LYS A 153 27.78 16.55 15.82
CA LYS A 153 28.35 15.23 15.47
C LYS A 153 27.93 14.05 16.35
N GLU A 154 27.22 14.29 17.44
CA GLU A 154 26.62 13.24 18.25
C GLU A 154 25.09 13.15 18.02
N ASN A 155 24.41 14.30 18.04
CA ASN A 155 22.96 14.42 17.91
C ASN A 155 22.54 15.36 16.78
N ILE A 156 23.39 16.31 16.39
CA ILE A 156 23.15 17.25 15.30
C ILE A 156 24.14 16.97 14.18
N TYR A 157 23.62 16.68 12.99
CA TYR A 157 24.41 16.34 11.81
C TYR A 157 24.11 17.29 10.67
N TYR A 158 25.15 17.89 10.08
CA TYR A 158 25.07 18.77 8.92
C TYR A 158 25.49 17.95 7.69
N LEU A 159 24.54 17.68 6.81
CA LEU A 159 24.71 16.77 5.69
C LEU A 159 24.52 17.53 4.36
N PRO A 160 25.60 17.92 3.67
CA PRO A 160 25.48 18.64 2.41
C PRO A 160 25.12 17.71 1.25
N LEU A 161 24.18 18.15 0.40
CA LEU A 161 23.99 17.67 -0.95
C LEU A 161 25.07 18.30 -1.83
N ALA A 162 26.06 17.52 -2.24
CA ALA A 162 27.26 18.01 -2.92
C ALA A 162 27.45 17.24 -4.24
N PRO A 163 26.90 17.73 -5.36
CA PRO A 163 27.15 17.16 -6.69
C PRO A 163 28.63 17.24 -7.08
N LYS A 164 29.10 16.26 -7.86
CA LYS A 164 30.48 16.22 -8.42
C LYS A 164 30.57 17.10 -9.67
N ALA A 165 31.77 17.36 -10.11
CA ALA A 165 32.07 18.25 -11.25
C ALA A 165 31.31 17.89 -12.55
N ASN A 166 31.02 16.63 -12.78
CA ASN A 166 30.36 16.14 -14.00
C ASN A 166 28.84 15.86 -13.79
N GLU A 167 28.29 16.22 -12.65
CA GLU A 167 26.89 16.02 -12.31
C GLU A 167 26.11 17.31 -12.53
N LYS A 168 24.78 17.17 -12.62
CA LYS A 168 23.88 18.33 -12.71
C LYS A 168 23.76 19.03 -11.36
N GLY A 169 23.29 20.28 -11.39
CA GLY A 169 23.02 21.05 -10.18
C GLY A 169 21.80 20.57 -9.41
N LEU A 170 21.53 21.20 -8.28
CA LEU A 170 20.45 20.88 -7.34
C LEU A 170 19.09 21.49 -7.75
N ASP A 171 18.94 21.84 -9.01
CA ASP A 171 17.69 22.18 -9.70
C ASP A 171 17.19 21.02 -10.59
N ASP A 172 18.02 20.02 -10.90
CA ASP A 172 17.58 18.81 -11.60
C ASP A 172 16.88 17.85 -10.65
N TRP A 173 15.60 17.54 -10.95
CA TRP A 173 14.73 16.73 -10.10
C TRP A 173 15.22 15.30 -9.89
N ASN A 174 15.67 14.63 -10.96
CA ASN A 174 16.16 13.24 -10.87
C ASN A 174 17.47 13.16 -10.10
N GLN A 175 18.34 14.13 -10.31
CA GLN A 175 19.62 14.20 -9.61
C GLN A 175 19.40 14.48 -8.12
N CYS A 176 18.52 15.41 -7.76
CA CYS A 176 18.15 15.68 -6.36
C CYS A 176 17.59 14.43 -5.68
N LEU A 177 16.66 13.70 -6.34
CA LEU A 177 16.13 12.47 -5.78
C LEU A 177 17.22 11.42 -5.53
N THR A 178 18.19 11.30 -6.45
CA THR A 178 19.32 10.40 -6.29
C THR A 178 20.19 10.79 -5.09
N PHE A 179 20.57 12.06 -4.97
CA PHE A 179 21.38 12.53 -3.86
C PHE A 179 20.71 12.40 -2.51
N VAL A 180 19.43 12.72 -2.42
CA VAL A 180 18.65 12.56 -1.18
C VAL A 180 18.51 11.08 -0.81
N ASN A 181 18.27 10.20 -1.78
CA ASN A 181 18.25 8.75 -1.53
C ASN A 181 19.63 8.24 -1.02
N GLU A 182 20.72 8.72 -1.56
CA GLU A 182 22.06 8.37 -1.06
C GLU A 182 22.32 8.93 0.33
N LEU A 183 21.92 10.18 0.58
CA LEU A 183 22.03 10.79 1.89
C LEU A 183 21.25 10.01 2.95
N PHE A 184 20.08 9.51 2.62
CA PHE A 184 19.25 8.71 3.52
C PHE A 184 19.80 7.29 3.79
N LYS A 185 20.82 6.85 3.03
CA LYS A 185 21.56 5.59 3.29
C LYS A 185 22.73 5.77 4.27
N ARG A 186 23.13 7.02 4.59
CA ARG A 186 24.21 7.30 5.54
C ARG A 186 23.89 6.77 6.93
N SER A 187 24.94 6.45 7.70
CA SER A 187 24.82 5.89 9.05
C SER A 187 23.96 6.74 9.98
N GLU A 188 24.06 8.07 9.87
CA GLU A 188 23.36 9.06 10.70
C GLU A 188 21.84 8.96 10.57
N ILE A 189 21.35 8.60 9.38
CA ILE A 189 19.91 8.42 9.11
C ILE A 189 19.55 6.94 9.12
N LYS A 190 20.44 6.05 8.67
CA LYS A 190 20.18 4.60 8.65
C LYS A 190 19.99 4.03 10.06
N SER A 191 20.65 4.58 11.06
CA SER A 191 20.58 4.15 12.46
C SER A 191 19.30 4.60 13.18
N ILE A 192 18.44 5.41 12.55
CA ILE A 192 17.18 5.86 13.16
C ILE A 192 16.25 4.66 13.34
N SER A 193 15.77 4.49 14.56
CA SER A 193 14.85 3.40 14.91
C SER A 193 13.53 3.49 14.13
N LYS A 194 12.97 2.34 13.77
CA LYS A 194 11.61 2.27 13.19
C LYS A 194 10.51 2.76 14.13
N SER A 195 10.79 2.83 15.43
CA SER A 195 9.85 3.35 16.45
C SER A 195 9.95 4.85 16.68
N ALA A 196 10.92 5.54 16.03
CA ALA A 196 11.11 6.97 16.17
C ALA A 196 9.96 7.76 15.52
N ASP A 197 9.61 8.89 16.13
CA ASP A 197 8.74 9.88 15.51
C ASP A 197 9.60 10.84 14.67
N ILE A 198 9.23 11.01 13.39
CA ILE A 198 10.05 11.73 12.42
C ILE A 198 9.32 13.03 12.02
N TYR A 199 9.93 14.16 12.37
CA TYR A 199 9.47 15.48 11.93
C TYR A 199 10.31 15.93 10.74
N VAL A 200 9.68 16.38 9.65
CA VAL A 200 10.37 16.79 8.43
C VAL A 200 9.92 18.19 8.01
N SER A 201 10.87 19.14 8.02
CA SER A 201 10.68 20.48 7.51
C SER A 201 11.39 20.59 6.16
N HIS A 202 10.64 20.50 5.06
CA HIS A 202 11.21 20.40 3.71
C HIS A 202 10.94 21.62 2.83
N GLN A 203 10.27 22.67 3.34
CA GLN A 203 9.86 23.83 2.55
C GLN A 203 11.02 24.70 2.05
N ALA A 204 12.13 24.66 2.76
CA ALA A 204 13.33 25.40 2.39
C ALA A 204 14.15 24.65 1.31
N GLY A 205 14.80 25.39 0.43
CA GLY A 205 15.58 24.88 -0.69
C GLY A 205 14.85 25.00 -2.03
N THR A 206 15.41 24.37 -3.08
CA THR A 206 14.73 24.32 -4.39
C THR A 206 13.51 23.39 -4.35
N PRO A 207 12.52 23.58 -5.23
CA PRO A 207 11.40 22.63 -5.33
C PRO A 207 11.82 21.18 -5.55
N ALA A 208 12.94 20.96 -6.26
CA ALA A 208 13.50 19.63 -6.50
C ALA A 208 14.00 18.97 -5.20
N ILE A 209 14.71 19.72 -4.34
CA ILE A 209 15.18 19.25 -3.03
C ILE A 209 14.00 18.98 -2.11
N SER A 210 13.07 19.93 -2.02
CA SER A 210 11.87 19.83 -1.19
C SER A 210 11.08 18.55 -1.51
N SER A 211 10.79 18.31 -2.79
CA SER A 211 10.10 17.10 -3.24
C SER A 211 10.88 15.82 -2.97
N ALA A 212 12.20 15.83 -3.24
CA ALA A 212 13.05 14.66 -3.01
C ALA A 212 13.09 14.27 -1.53
N VAL A 213 13.22 15.23 -0.62
CA VAL A 213 13.20 14.98 0.84
C VAL A 213 11.82 14.48 1.29
N GLN A 214 10.73 15.06 0.78
CA GLN A 214 9.37 14.61 1.07
C GLN A 214 9.16 13.15 0.67
N PHE A 215 9.41 12.80 -0.60
CA PHE A 215 9.20 11.45 -1.09
C PHE A 215 10.12 10.41 -0.44
N THR A 216 11.40 10.75 -0.26
CA THR A 216 12.34 9.81 0.38
C THR A 216 12.03 9.58 1.86
N SER A 217 11.57 10.61 2.57
CA SER A 217 11.11 10.49 3.95
C SER A 217 9.89 9.57 4.06
N LEU A 218 8.88 9.76 3.18
CA LEU A 218 7.72 8.88 3.10
C LEU A 218 8.11 7.43 2.81
N ALA A 219 8.99 7.22 1.82
CA ALA A 219 9.42 5.88 1.43
C ALA A 219 10.18 5.14 2.53
N LYS A 220 10.93 5.87 3.38
CA LYS A 220 11.77 5.28 4.43
C LYS A 220 11.05 5.09 5.76
N PHE A 221 10.26 6.06 6.19
CA PHE A 221 9.68 6.11 7.52
C PHE A 221 8.15 5.95 7.53
N GLU A 222 7.54 5.89 6.34
CA GLU A 222 6.10 5.63 6.15
C GLU A 222 5.22 6.54 7.03
N LYS A 223 4.29 5.95 7.79
CA LYS A 223 3.35 6.65 8.65
C LYS A 223 3.95 7.34 9.89
N LYS A 224 5.25 7.17 10.13
CA LYS A 224 5.94 7.83 11.24
C LYS A 224 6.35 9.27 10.94
N VAL A 225 6.22 9.70 9.67
CA VAL A 225 6.56 11.06 9.25
C VAL A 225 5.43 12.04 9.55
N GLN A 226 5.80 13.16 10.14
CA GLN A 226 4.99 14.37 10.23
C GLN A 226 5.73 15.50 9.52
N PHE A 227 5.12 16.07 8.48
CA PHE A 227 5.67 17.22 7.81
C PHE A 227 5.31 18.48 8.58
N LEU A 228 6.33 19.27 8.93
CA LEU A 228 6.12 20.57 9.52
C LEU A 228 6.14 21.63 8.41
N VAL A 229 5.02 22.30 8.24
CA VAL A 229 4.85 23.37 7.26
C VAL A 229 4.51 24.67 7.96
N SER A 230 4.95 25.79 7.39
CA SER A 230 4.62 27.12 7.85
C SER A 230 4.18 27.96 6.67
N ASN A 231 3.14 28.76 6.85
CA ASN A 231 2.65 29.68 5.84
C ASN A 231 3.29 31.06 6.04
N GLU A 232 3.80 31.68 4.97
CA GLU A 232 4.41 33.00 5.03
C GLU A 232 3.38 34.10 5.36
N TYR A 233 2.12 33.89 4.96
CA TYR A 233 1.03 34.88 5.16
C TYR A 233 0.27 34.71 6.46
N ASP A 234 0.36 33.53 7.07
CA ASP A 234 -0.26 33.22 8.35
C ASP A 234 0.83 33.22 9.40
N GLN A 235 0.87 34.26 10.24
CA GLN A 235 1.93 34.43 11.25
C GLN A 235 1.83 33.39 12.38
N ASP A 236 0.85 32.50 12.33
CA ASP A 236 0.64 31.47 13.30
C ASP A 236 1.55 30.24 13.10
N ASN A 237 1.63 29.43 14.12
CA ASN A 237 2.52 28.30 14.37
C ASN A 237 2.73 27.33 13.19
N ALA A 238 3.86 26.64 13.20
CA ALA A 238 4.09 25.51 12.29
C ALA A 238 2.97 24.46 12.44
N ILE A 239 2.42 24.02 11.30
CA ILE A 239 1.34 23.04 11.24
C ILE A 239 1.92 21.66 10.90
N PRO A 240 1.64 20.62 11.70
CA PRO A 240 2.03 19.27 11.37
C PRO A 240 1.04 18.67 10.35
N ILE A 241 1.54 18.15 9.26
CA ILE A 241 0.78 17.36 8.30
C ILE A 241 1.22 15.90 8.40
N PRO A 242 0.37 14.99 8.89
CA PRO A 242 0.71 13.58 8.96
C PRO A 242 0.99 12.99 7.57
N SER A 243 1.97 12.11 7.48
CA SER A 243 2.28 11.39 6.23
C SER A 243 1.09 10.58 5.71
N SER A 244 0.22 10.11 6.59
CA SER A 244 -1.02 9.42 6.22
C SER A 244 -1.86 10.23 5.24
N SER A 245 -1.96 11.56 5.41
CA SER A 245 -2.71 12.44 4.50
C SER A 245 -2.20 12.41 3.06
N TYR A 246 -0.88 12.28 2.86
CA TYR A 246 -0.28 12.12 1.53
C TYR A 246 -0.36 10.69 0.99
N LEU A 247 -0.34 9.69 1.87
CA LEU A 247 -0.33 8.28 1.49
C LEU A 247 -1.72 7.71 1.23
N GLN A 248 -2.78 8.29 1.81
CA GLN A 248 -4.15 7.78 1.71
C GLN A 248 -4.59 7.52 0.27
N GLY A 249 -4.35 8.47 -0.64
CA GLY A 249 -4.70 8.30 -2.05
C GLY A 249 -3.98 7.13 -2.72
N LEU A 250 -2.69 6.93 -2.42
CA LEU A 250 -1.90 5.81 -2.94
C LEU A 250 -2.40 4.48 -2.38
N LYS A 251 -2.68 4.43 -1.08
CA LYS A 251 -3.22 3.25 -0.40
C LYS A 251 -4.61 2.87 -0.90
N LEU A 252 -5.46 3.85 -1.17
CA LEU A 252 -6.77 3.59 -1.79
C LEU A 252 -6.61 2.99 -3.20
N GLN A 253 -5.66 3.47 -4.00
CA GLN A 253 -5.37 2.86 -5.30
C GLN A 253 -4.83 1.43 -5.19
N GLU A 254 -4.03 1.14 -4.17
CA GLU A 254 -3.55 -0.21 -3.86
C GLU A 254 -4.71 -1.12 -3.47
N ALA A 255 -5.59 -0.68 -2.56
CA ALA A 255 -6.80 -1.41 -2.18
C ALA A 255 -7.70 -1.72 -3.39
N LYS A 256 -7.89 -0.75 -4.31
CA LYS A 256 -8.63 -0.95 -5.57
C LYS A 256 -7.99 -2.01 -6.48
N LYS A 257 -6.66 -2.07 -6.54
CA LYS A 257 -5.94 -3.12 -7.30
C LYS A 257 -6.10 -4.51 -6.68
N LEU A 258 -6.04 -4.60 -5.36
CA LEU A 258 -6.27 -5.86 -4.63
C LEU A 258 -7.72 -6.35 -4.80
N LEU A 259 -8.70 -5.43 -4.73
CA LEU A 259 -10.11 -5.76 -4.95
C LEU A 259 -10.35 -6.37 -6.34
N LYS A 260 -9.74 -5.80 -7.39
CA LYS A 260 -9.82 -6.36 -8.77
C LYS A 260 -9.25 -7.78 -8.86
N ARG A 261 -8.37 -8.16 -7.95
CA ARG A 261 -7.78 -9.51 -7.88
C ARG A 261 -8.49 -10.42 -6.87
N TYR A 262 -9.61 -9.98 -6.31
CA TYR A 262 -10.37 -10.70 -5.29
C TYR A 262 -9.57 -10.99 -4.01
N ASP A 263 -8.57 -10.16 -3.71
CA ASP A 263 -7.80 -10.24 -2.46
C ASP A 263 -8.48 -9.37 -1.39
N TYR A 264 -9.58 -9.89 -0.87
CA TYR A 264 -10.41 -9.16 0.11
C TYR A 264 -9.71 -8.96 1.45
N LEU A 265 -8.85 -9.89 1.86
CA LEU A 265 -8.10 -9.75 3.09
C LEU A 265 -7.05 -8.62 2.98
N GLY A 266 -6.37 -8.54 1.84
CA GLY A 266 -5.45 -7.43 1.55
C GLY A 266 -6.17 -6.09 1.49
N VAL A 267 -7.37 -6.03 0.91
CA VAL A 267 -8.22 -4.82 0.91
C VAL A 267 -8.59 -4.41 2.33
N ASP A 268 -9.05 -5.35 3.17
CA ASP A 268 -9.42 -5.10 4.56
C ASP A 268 -8.24 -4.52 5.35
N GLN A 269 -7.08 -5.13 5.20
CA GLN A 269 -5.86 -4.72 5.87
C GLN A 269 -5.45 -3.29 5.51
N ILE A 270 -5.42 -2.96 4.21
CA ILE A 270 -5.06 -1.61 3.75
C ILE A 270 -6.14 -0.59 4.15
N PHE A 271 -7.41 -0.90 3.91
CA PHE A 271 -8.49 0.07 4.11
C PHE A 271 -8.69 0.42 5.59
N PHE A 272 -8.78 -0.58 6.47
CA PHE A 272 -9.08 -0.33 7.88
C PHE A 272 -7.85 -0.07 8.76
N GLN A 273 -6.70 -0.68 8.48
CA GLN A 273 -5.51 -0.49 9.30
C GLN A 273 -4.63 0.67 8.84
N GLU A 274 -4.54 0.91 7.52
CA GLU A 274 -3.62 1.90 6.97
C GLU A 274 -4.31 3.21 6.57
N ILE A 275 -5.54 3.15 6.04
CA ILE A 275 -6.30 4.34 5.63
C ILE A 275 -7.08 4.91 6.82
N LEU A 276 -7.96 4.13 7.41
CA LEU A 276 -8.84 4.59 8.49
C LEU A 276 -8.15 4.63 9.87
N ASN A 277 -7.02 3.94 10.00
CA ASN A 277 -6.19 3.92 11.22
C ASN A 277 -7.01 3.65 12.51
N ASN A 278 -7.96 2.71 12.43
CA ASN A 278 -8.84 2.29 13.53
C ASN A 278 -9.70 3.42 14.15
N LYS A 279 -10.04 4.46 13.40
CA LYS A 279 -11.02 5.48 13.82
C LYS A 279 -12.41 4.85 13.97
N SER A 280 -13.31 5.54 14.67
CA SER A 280 -14.73 5.18 14.66
C SER A 280 -15.27 5.29 13.23
N LEU A 281 -15.92 4.20 12.75
CA LEU A 281 -16.39 4.10 11.38
C LEU A 281 -17.70 4.89 11.21
N ASN A 282 -17.80 5.60 10.09
CA ASN A 282 -19.08 6.13 9.63
C ASN A 282 -19.94 5.03 8.97
N PRO A 283 -21.23 5.29 8.65
CA PRO A 283 -22.13 4.28 8.09
C PRO A 283 -21.63 3.67 6.76
N GLU A 284 -20.97 4.45 5.89
CA GLU A 284 -20.42 3.96 4.62
C GLU A 284 -19.22 3.06 4.85
N GLU A 285 -18.32 3.44 5.74
CA GLU A 285 -17.16 2.64 6.14
C GLU A 285 -17.59 1.34 6.83
N GLN A 286 -18.62 1.39 7.68
CA GLN A 286 -19.21 0.19 8.29
C GLN A 286 -19.78 -0.74 7.22
N LYS A 287 -20.49 -0.21 6.22
CA LYS A 287 -20.98 -1.00 5.09
C LYS A 287 -19.84 -1.68 4.32
N ILE A 288 -18.73 -0.98 4.05
CA ILE A 288 -17.55 -1.57 3.40
C ILE A 288 -17.00 -2.71 4.26
N LYS A 289 -16.90 -2.51 5.57
CA LYS A 289 -16.42 -3.52 6.52
C LYS A 289 -17.27 -4.78 6.51
N ASP A 290 -18.59 -4.63 6.55
CA ASP A 290 -19.53 -5.75 6.55
C ASP A 290 -19.46 -6.53 5.23
N LEU A 291 -19.39 -5.83 4.09
CA LEU A 291 -19.22 -6.45 2.78
C LEU A 291 -17.89 -7.19 2.65
N LEU A 292 -16.79 -6.60 3.16
CA LEU A 292 -15.48 -7.27 3.17
C LEU A 292 -15.48 -8.51 4.06
N ALA A 293 -16.09 -8.44 5.23
CA ALA A 293 -16.23 -9.62 6.10
C ALA A 293 -16.96 -10.78 5.40
N MET A 294 -18.06 -10.49 4.69
CA MET A 294 -18.76 -11.49 3.85
C MET A 294 -17.86 -12.05 2.75
N ALA A 295 -17.15 -11.15 2.03
CA ALA A 295 -16.28 -11.53 0.94
C ALA A 295 -15.08 -12.40 1.41
N ILE A 296 -14.55 -12.14 2.58
CA ILE A 296 -13.50 -12.95 3.21
C ILE A 296 -14.01 -14.35 3.57
N GLN A 297 -15.23 -14.46 4.13
CA GLN A 297 -15.84 -15.77 4.40
C GLN A 297 -16.00 -16.58 3.11
N TRP A 298 -16.53 -15.95 2.07
CA TRP A 298 -16.65 -16.60 0.76
C TRP A 298 -15.29 -17.05 0.20
N ASN A 299 -14.29 -16.17 0.28
CA ASN A 299 -12.95 -16.44 -0.21
C ASN A 299 -12.26 -17.61 0.51
N ASN A 300 -12.61 -17.85 1.76
CA ASN A 300 -12.19 -18.99 2.57
C ASN A 300 -13.07 -20.24 2.37
N ALA A 301 -13.98 -20.21 1.38
CA ALA A 301 -14.95 -21.25 1.10
C ALA A 301 -15.89 -21.59 2.30
N ASN A 302 -16.05 -20.66 3.22
CA ASN A 302 -17.04 -20.74 4.31
C ASN A 302 -18.39 -20.16 3.84
N PHE A 303 -19.05 -20.92 2.95
CA PHE A 303 -20.28 -20.47 2.31
C PHE A 303 -21.45 -20.34 3.26
N ASP A 304 -21.50 -21.13 4.32
CA ASP A 304 -22.57 -21.07 5.33
C ASP A 304 -22.61 -19.71 6.02
N ASP A 305 -21.48 -19.24 6.54
CA ASP A 305 -21.42 -17.95 7.22
C ASP A 305 -21.58 -16.79 6.23
N PHE A 306 -21.01 -16.92 5.02
CA PHE A 306 -21.29 -16.00 3.92
C PHE A 306 -22.76 -15.89 3.61
N GLY A 307 -23.45 -17.02 3.43
CA GLY A 307 -24.86 -17.08 3.11
C GLY A 307 -25.76 -16.52 4.22
N LYS A 308 -25.46 -16.82 5.49
CA LYS A 308 -26.17 -16.25 6.65
C LYS A 308 -26.03 -14.73 6.67
N ALA A 309 -24.83 -14.22 6.55
CA ALA A 309 -24.55 -12.78 6.56
C ALA A 309 -25.24 -12.06 5.39
N ARG A 310 -25.17 -12.64 4.17
CA ARG A 310 -25.79 -12.04 2.98
C ARG A 310 -27.31 -12.08 3.04
N SER A 311 -27.91 -13.18 3.53
CA SER A 311 -29.34 -13.36 3.68
C SER A 311 -29.97 -12.40 4.70
N ALA A 312 -29.20 -11.94 5.67
CA ALA A 312 -29.67 -10.98 6.67
C ALA A 312 -29.99 -9.60 6.07
N ILE A 313 -29.39 -9.26 4.92
CA ILE A 313 -29.47 -7.93 4.30
C ILE A 313 -30.07 -7.94 2.89
N ASN A 314 -30.32 -9.11 2.31
CA ASN A 314 -30.78 -9.25 0.93
C ASN A 314 -31.80 -10.39 0.78
N GLU A 315 -33.04 -10.06 0.42
CA GLU A 315 -34.16 -11.05 0.30
C GLU A 315 -33.95 -12.06 -0.83
N ASP A 316 -33.32 -11.69 -1.94
CA ASP A 316 -33.01 -12.63 -3.02
C ASP A 316 -31.90 -13.62 -2.60
N ALA A 317 -30.94 -13.17 -1.82
CA ALA A 317 -29.96 -14.06 -1.20
C ALA A 317 -30.62 -15.01 -0.22
N LYS A 318 -31.58 -14.55 0.57
CA LYS A 318 -32.32 -15.36 1.51
C LYS A 318 -33.06 -16.50 0.81
N LYS A 319 -33.71 -16.21 -0.33
CA LYS A 319 -34.35 -17.24 -1.17
C LYS A 319 -33.31 -18.21 -1.75
N ARG A 320 -32.20 -17.68 -2.27
CA ARG A 320 -31.15 -18.46 -2.90
C ARG A 320 -30.48 -19.42 -1.91
N THR A 321 -30.20 -19.01 -0.69
CA THR A 321 -29.53 -19.83 0.33
C THR A 321 -30.42 -20.96 0.88
N GLN A 322 -31.73 -20.96 0.60
CA GLN A 322 -32.62 -22.07 0.90
C GLN A 322 -32.58 -23.18 -0.15
N GLU A 323 -32.00 -22.92 -1.31
CA GLU A 323 -31.86 -23.87 -2.39
C GLU A 323 -30.71 -24.86 -2.07
N TRP A 324 -30.97 -26.15 -2.13
CA TRP A 324 -30.00 -27.19 -1.81
C TRP A 324 -28.72 -27.18 -2.65
N TRP A 325 -28.76 -26.54 -3.81
CA TRP A 325 -27.69 -26.51 -4.80
C TRP A 325 -26.81 -25.26 -4.75
N TRP A 326 -27.15 -24.22 -4.01
CA TRP A 326 -26.52 -22.90 -4.14
C TRP A 326 -25.03 -22.90 -3.82
N THR A 327 -24.59 -23.64 -2.80
CA THR A 327 -23.18 -23.70 -2.40
C THR A 327 -22.27 -24.28 -3.46
N ALA A 328 -22.77 -25.16 -4.33
CA ALA A 328 -22.01 -25.73 -5.41
C ALA A 328 -21.63 -24.68 -6.48
N TYR A 329 -22.54 -23.75 -6.75
CA TYR A 329 -22.24 -22.64 -7.68
C TYR A 329 -21.30 -21.62 -7.07
N GLU A 330 -21.35 -21.39 -5.76
CA GLU A 330 -20.34 -20.59 -5.07
C GLU A 330 -18.96 -21.25 -5.16
N ALA A 331 -18.86 -22.55 -4.94
CA ALA A 331 -17.62 -23.29 -5.10
C ALA A 331 -17.11 -23.26 -6.56
N GLY A 332 -17.99 -23.40 -7.53
CA GLY A 332 -17.68 -23.29 -8.95
C GLY A 332 -17.17 -21.89 -9.34
N TYR A 333 -17.79 -20.84 -8.79
CA TYR A 333 -17.33 -19.47 -9.02
C TYR A 333 -15.99 -19.20 -8.33
N LEU A 334 -15.80 -19.69 -7.10
CA LEU A 334 -14.51 -19.62 -6.42
C LEU A 334 -13.40 -20.32 -7.20
N ALA A 335 -13.69 -21.49 -7.78
CA ALA A 335 -12.75 -22.18 -8.65
C ALA A 335 -12.31 -21.32 -9.85
N THR A 336 -13.27 -20.60 -10.46
CA THR A 336 -12.99 -19.65 -11.55
C THR A 336 -12.06 -18.53 -11.10
N ILE A 337 -12.33 -17.92 -9.95
CA ILE A 337 -11.48 -16.86 -9.39
C ILE A 337 -10.08 -17.37 -9.06
N ARG A 338 -9.97 -18.58 -8.50
CA ARG A 338 -8.65 -19.20 -8.23
C ARG A 338 -7.85 -19.45 -9.51
N LEU A 339 -8.52 -19.85 -10.59
CA LEU A 339 -7.88 -20.00 -11.90
C LEU A 339 -7.35 -18.67 -12.43
N GLU A 340 -8.15 -17.59 -12.35
CA GLU A 340 -7.77 -16.23 -12.73
C GLU A 340 -6.59 -15.70 -11.89
N GLN A 341 -6.53 -16.06 -10.62
CA GLN A 341 -5.42 -15.72 -9.70
C GLN A 341 -4.14 -16.53 -9.95
N GLY A 342 -4.17 -17.58 -10.80
CA GLY A 342 -3.06 -18.50 -11.02
C GLY A 342 -2.90 -19.55 -9.93
N ASN A 343 -3.88 -19.70 -9.04
CA ASN A 343 -3.91 -20.75 -8.02
C ASN A 343 -4.59 -22.00 -8.57
N TYR A 344 -3.84 -22.74 -9.39
CA TYR A 344 -4.37 -23.88 -10.15
C TYR A 344 -4.75 -25.07 -9.27
N VAL A 345 -4.07 -25.27 -8.15
CA VAL A 345 -4.39 -26.33 -7.18
C VAL A 345 -5.78 -26.10 -6.57
N GLU A 346 -6.04 -24.88 -6.09
CA GLU A 346 -7.35 -24.54 -5.53
C GLU A 346 -8.45 -24.49 -6.61
N ALA A 347 -8.12 -24.01 -7.82
CA ALA A 347 -9.06 -24.02 -8.94
C ALA A 347 -9.55 -25.44 -9.24
N LEU A 348 -8.61 -26.38 -9.34
CA LEU A 348 -8.91 -27.80 -9.52
C LEU A 348 -9.71 -28.36 -8.34
N PHE A 349 -9.24 -28.12 -7.12
CA PHE A 349 -9.90 -28.60 -5.90
C PHE A 349 -11.36 -28.14 -5.81
N HIS A 350 -11.61 -26.83 -5.95
CA HIS A 350 -12.96 -26.29 -5.81
C HIS A 350 -13.89 -26.71 -6.96
N SER A 351 -13.39 -26.91 -8.17
CA SER A 351 -14.20 -27.41 -9.29
C SER A 351 -14.70 -28.83 -9.03
N PHE A 352 -13.85 -29.71 -8.51
CA PHE A 352 -14.26 -31.07 -8.12
C PHE A 352 -15.13 -31.10 -6.89
N ARG A 353 -14.77 -30.32 -5.86
CA ARG A 353 -15.58 -30.17 -4.65
C ARG A 353 -17.02 -29.75 -4.99
N ALA A 354 -17.19 -28.83 -5.95
CA ALA A 354 -18.48 -28.40 -6.40
C ALA A 354 -19.30 -29.56 -6.98
N LEU A 355 -18.72 -30.35 -7.87
CA LEU A 355 -19.42 -31.46 -8.53
C LEU A 355 -19.68 -32.63 -7.59
N GLU A 356 -18.68 -33.08 -6.83
CA GLU A 356 -18.87 -34.17 -5.86
C GLU A 356 -19.83 -33.78 -4.75
N GLY A 357 -19.69 -32.55 -4.20
CA GLY A 357 -20.55 -32.06 -3.15
C GLY A 357 -22.02 -31.97 -3.58
N ILE A 358 -22.29 -31.41 -4.75
CA ILE A 358 -23.67 -31.29 -5.23
C ILE A 358 -24.30 -32.65 -5.56
N THR A 359 -23.50 -33.58 -6.06
CA THR A 359 -23.98 -34.94 -6.32
C THR A 359 -24.27 -35.69 -5.02
N ASN A 360 -23.47 -35.50 -3.98
CA ASN A 360 -23.76 -36.03 -2.64
C ASN A 360 -25.09 -35.49 -2.10
N GLU A 361 -25.31 -34.16 -2.14
CA GLU A 361 -26.56 -33.56 -1.69
C GLU A 361 -27.76 -34.09 -2.51
N TRP A 362 -27.59 -34.21 -3.83
CA TRP A 362 -28.64 -34.80 -4.68
C TRP A 362 -28.94 -36.22 -4.28
N VAL A 363 -27.94 -37.08 -3.95
CA VAL A 363 -28.17 -38.45 -3.47
C VAL A 363 -28.87 -38.48 -2.12
N ILE A 364 -28.47 -37.60 -1.19
CA ILE A 364 -29.13 -37.53 0.12
C ILE A 364 -30.58 -37.14 -0.02
N LEU A 365 -30.93 -36.21 -0.90
CA LEU A 365 -32.31 -35.79 -1.14
C LEU A 365 -33.17 -36.88 -1.75
N ASN A 366 -32.65 -37.62 -2.72
CA ASN A 366 -33.43 -38.59 -3.50
C ASN A 366 -33.44 -40.01 -2.91
N TYR A 367 -32.35 -40.40 -2.21
CA TYR A 367 -32.14 -41.77 -1.76
C TYR A 367 -31.93 -41.93 -0.26
N LYS A 368 -32.30 -40.93 0.56
CA LYS A 368 -32.10 -40.87 2.03
C LYS A 368 -32.48 -42.17 2.73
N LYS A 369 -33.59 -42.83 2.34
CA LYS A 369 -34.06 -44.09 2.94
C LYS A 369 -33.13 -45.28 2.75
N HIS A 370 -32.29 -45.23 1.69
CA HIS A 370 -31.30 -46.22 1.35
C HIS A 370 -29.87 -45.91 1.87
N LEU A 371 -29.77 -44.89 2.74
CA LEU A 371 -28.49 -44.44 3.29
C LEU A 371 -28.40 -44.73 4.79
N TYR A 372 -27.19 -44.97 5.25
CA TYR A 372 -26.83 -44.97 6.67
C TYR A 372 -25.51 -44.24 6.84
N LYS A 373 -25.23 -43.76 8.06
CA LYS A 373 -23.92 -43.22 8.41
C LYS A 373 -23.09 -44.30 9.08
N ASP A 374 -21.86 -44.48 8.61
CA ASP A 374 -20.92 -45.34 9.24
C ASP A 374 -20.32 -44.76 10.53
N ASN A 375 -19.42 -45.50 11.20
CA ASN A 375 -18.75 -45.07 12.43
C ASN A 375 -17.87 -43.80 12.27
N LYS A 376 -17.54 -43.42 11.03
CA LYS A 376 -16.80 -42.19 10.70
C LYS A 376 -17.73 -41.06 10.25
N GLY A 377 -19.04 -41.24 10.30
CA GLY A 377 -20.03 -40.28 9.86
C GLY A 377 -20.22 -40.18 8.34
N THR A 378 -19.59 -41.07 7.56
CA THR A 378 -19.71 -41.11 6.09
C THR A 378 -21.02 -41.78 5.69
N TYR A 379 -21.74 -41.19 4.76
CA TYR A 379 -22.91 -41.85 4.18
C TYR A 379 -22.52 -43.04 3.31
N CYS A 380 -23.22 -44.14 3.51
CA CYS A 380 -23.06 -45.37 2.75
C CYS A 380 -24.42 -45.90 2.34
N PHE A 381 -24.47 -46.65 1.23
CA PHE A 381 -25.70 -47.27 0.77
C PHE A 381 -26.00 -48.55 1.56
N LYS A 382 -27.30 -48.79 1.81
CA LYS A 382 -27.84 -50.04 2.31
C LYS A 382 -28.14 -50.97 1.13
N ASP A 383 -28.23 -52.25 1.39
CA ASP A 383 -28.65 -53.27 0.39
C ASP A 383 -30.08 -52.98 -0.18
N SER A 384 -30.93 -52.27 0.56
CA SER A 384 -32.23 -51.86 0.11
C SER A 384 -32.24 -51.00 -1.16
N ILE A 385 -31.10 -50.43 -1.61
CA ILE A 385 -30.98 -49.71 -2.89
C ILE A 385 -31.25 -50.64 -4.10
N LEU A 386 -31.09 -51.98 -3.94
CA LEU A 386 -31.38 -52.97 -4.94
C LEU A 386 -32.83 -52.84 -5.47
N THR A 387 -33.79 -52.44 -4.62
CA THR A 387 -35.19 -52.34 -5.02
C THR A 387 -35.44 -51.18 -6.00
N GLU A 388 -34.63 -50.14 -6.00
CA GLU A 388 -34.76 -48.99 -6.88
C GLU A 388 -33.76 -48.97 -8.04
N LEU A 389 -32.51 -49.41 -7.77
CA LEU A 389 -31.40 -49.37 -8.73
C LEU A 389 -30.68 -50.72 -8.76
N PRO A 390 -31.26 -51.76 -9.36
CA PRO A 390 -30.70 -53.11 -9.36
C PRO A 390 -29.34 -53.17 -10.09
N ASN A 391 -29.16 -52.44 -11.20
CA ASN A 391 -27.89 -52.42 -11.94
C ASN A 391 -26.79 -51.74 -11.15
N PHE A 392 -27.08 -50.64 -10.48
CA PHE A 392 -26.13 -49.99 -9.58
C PHE A 392 -25.70 -50.91 -8.46
N TYR A 393 -26.66 -51.60 -7.82
CA TYR A 393 -26.38 -52.56 -6.78
C TYR A 393 -25.45 -53.70 -7.28
N GLN A 394 -25.77 -54.32 -8.39
CA GLN A 394 -24.95 -55.34 -8.99
C GLN A 394 -23.52 -54.87 -9.32
N THR A 395 -23.38 -53.67 -9.81
CA THR A 395 -22.08 -53.10 -10.20
C THR A 395 -21.21 -52.77 -9.00
N GLU A 396 -21.77 -52.15 -7.96
CA GLU A 396 -20.99 -51.63 -6.85
C GLU A 396 -20.85 -52.58 -5.67
N PHE A 397 -21.91 -53.33 -5.29
CA PHE A 397 -21.90 -54.22 -4.13
C PHE A 397 -21.24 -55.56 -4.37
N GLN A 398 -21.19 -56.03 -5.60
CA GLN A 398 -20.39 -57.26 -5.93
C GLN A 398 -18.89 -57.06 -5.73
N ARG A 399 -18.42 -55.82 -5.81
CA ARG A 399 -16.99 -55.46 -5.73
C ARG A 399 -16.56 -54.90 -4.39
N LYS A 400 -17.49 -54.49 -3.54
CA LYS A 400 -17.19 -53.74 -2.31
C LYS A 400 -18.13 -54.19 -1.17
N GLN A 401 -17.55 -54.54 -0.03
CA GLN A 401 -18.32 -54.79 1.19
C GLN A 401 -19.04 -53.55 1.73
N ARG A 402 -18.57 -52.34 1.34
CA ARG A 402 -19.11 -51.07 1.77
C ARG A 402 -19.11 -50.09 0.60
N VAL A 403 -20.26 -49.58 0.26
CA VAL A 403 -20.47 -48.63 -0.84
C VAL A 403 -20.74 -47.23 -0.29
N GLY A 404 -19.71 -46.38 -0.27
CA GLY A 404 -19.80 -45.00 0.23
C GLY A 404 -20.12 -43.99 -0.87
N LEU A 405 -20.58 -42.80 -0.45
CA LEU A 405 -20.89 -41.68 -1.36
C LEU A 405 -19.63 -40.91 -1.72
N TYR A 406 -18.84 -41.43 -2.65
CA TYR A 406 -17.66 -40.72 -3.15
C TYR A 406 -17.24 -41.16 -4.56
N GLY A 407 -16.59 -40.24 -5.28
CA GLY A 407 -15.89 -40.49 -6.53
C GLY A 407 -16.71 -41.27 -7.56
N LYS A 408 -16.18 -42.40 -8.06
CA LYS A 408 -16.77 -43.23 -9.12
C LYS A 408 -18.17 -43.76 -8.75
N THR A 409 -18.42 -44.06 -7.48
CA THR A 409 -19.73 -44.58 -7.01
C THR A 409 -20.84 -43.57 -7.29
N LEU A 410 -20.61 -42.27 -7.07
CA LEU A 410 -21.58 -41.23 -7.36
C LEU A 410 -21.86 -41.09 -8.86
N TYR A 411 -20.82 -41.25 -9.68
CA TYR A 411 -20.96 -41.23 -11.13
C TYR A 411 -21.82 -42.39 -11.64
N VAL A 412 -21.54 -43.63 -11.19
CA VAL A 412 -22.32 -44.82 -11.56
C VAL A 412 -23.79 -44.67 -11.14
N LEU A 413 -24.03 -44.19 -9.91
CA LEU A 413 -25.39 -43.95 -9.44
C LEU A 413 -26.13 -42.96 -10.33
N LEU A 414 -25.49 -41.81 -10.64
CA LEU A 414 -26.08 -40.75 -11.46
C LEU A 414 -26.40 -41.28 -12.86
N LYS A 415 -25.49 -42.07 -13.45
CA LYS A 415 -25.67 -42.69 -14.76
C LYS A 415 -26.86 -43.65 -14.80
N GLU A 416 -27.06 -44.45 -13.73
CA GLU A 416 -28.19 -45.39 -13.64
C GLU A 416 -29.50 -44.69 -13.29
N SER A 417 -29.45 -43.63 -12.50
CA SER A 417 -30.64 -42.94 -12.01
C SER A 417 -31.22 -41.91 -13.01
N ARG A 418 -30.45 -41.46 -13.98
CA ARG A 418 -30.84 -40.39 -14.92
C ARG A 418 -30.97 -40.95 -16.34
N PRO A 419 -32.19 -41.13 -16.86
CA PRO A 419 -32.39 -41.60 -18.24
C PRO A 419 -31.73 -40.70 -19.28
N GLU A 420 -31.71 -39.38 -19.04
CA GLU A 420 -31.07 -38.37 -19.90
C GLU A 420 -29.56 -38.65 -20.11
N PHE A 421 -28.91 -39.28 -19.16
CA PHE A 421 -27.48 -39.69 -19.26
C PHE A 421 -27.27 -40.73 -20.34
N ARG A 422 -28.25 -41.61 -20.58
CA ARG A 422 -28.17 -42.68 -21.57
C ARG A 422 -28.61 -42.25 -22.96
N GLN A 423 -29.49 -41.22 -23.08
CA GLN A 423 -30.13 -40.83 -24.34
C GLN A 423 -29.32 -39.83 -25.13
N ASN A 424 -28.40 -39.10 -24.53
CA ASN A 424 -27.63 -38.06 -25.18
C ASN A 424 -26.16 -38.53 -25.37
N SER A 425 -25.86 -39.05 -26.53
CA SER A 425 -24.48 -39.29 -26.98
C SER A 425 -23.65 -37.97 -27.08
N GLY A 426 -24.29 -36.82 -26.84
CA GLY A 426 -23.68 -35.50 -26.81
C GLY A 426 -23.63 -34.84 -25.42
N VAL A 427 -24.02 -35.51 -24.33
CA VAL A 427 -23.82 -35.00 -22.97
C VAL A 427 -22.38 -35.22 -22.54
N SER A 428 -21.55 -34.47 -23.17
CA SER A 428 -20.11 -34.54 -23.01
C SER A 428 -19.63 -34.04 -21.65
N ASP A 429 -20.40 -33.17 -20.98
CA ASP A 429 -19.89 -32.51 -19.75
C ASP A 429 -19.78 -33.47 -18.59
N ILE A 430 -20.86 -34.18 -18.23
CA ILE A 430 -20.84 -35.06 -17.08
C ILE A 430 -20.12 -36.39 -17.34
N SER A 431 -20.04 -36.89 -18.59
CA SER A 431 -19.33 -38.13 -18.94
C SER A 431 -17.81 -38.00 -18.69
N VAL A 432 -17.28 -36.83 -18.79
CA VAL A 432 -15.86 -36.56 -18.48
C VAL A 432 -15.52 -36.92 -17.02
N TRP A 433 -16.50 -36.87 -16.13
CA TRP A 433 -16.25 -37.18 -14.71
C TRP A 433 -15.77 -38.64 -14.46
N GLU A 434 -16.11 -39.57 -15.31
CA GLU A 434 -15.61 -40.96 -15.20
C GLU A 434 -14.09 -41.03 -15.32
N ASP A 435 -13.52 -40.34 -16.28
CA ASP A 435 -12.08 -40.30 -16.56
C ASP A 435 -11.31 -39.37 -15.62
N VAL A 436 -11.98 -38.38 -15.12
CA VAL A 436 -11.41 -37.27 -14.35
C VAL A 436 -11.07 -37.73 -12.92
N ALA A 437 -11.81 -38.66 -12.34
CA ALA A 437 -11.58 -39.10 -10.96
C ALA A 437 -10.17 -39.70 -10.73
N ASP A 438 -9.69 -40.49 -11.67
CA ASP A 438 -8.35 -41.08 -11.60
C ASP A 438 -7.24 -40.05 -11.89
N ARG A 439 -7.46 -39.15 -12.87
CA ARG A 439 -6.54 -38.04 -13.16
C ARG A 439 -6.42 -37.08 -11.98
N ARG A 440 -7.53 -36.74 -11.33
CA ARG A 440 -7.54 -35.90 -10.13
C ARG A 440 -6.64 -36.47 -9.04
N ASN A 441 -6.81 -37.74 -8.68
CA ASN A 441 -6.05 -38.34 -7.61
C ASN A 441 -4.55 -38.26 -7.91
N ASN A 442 -4.14 -38.55 -9.15
CA ASN A 442 -2.75 -38.43 -9.57
C ASN A 442 -2.20 -37.00 -9.47
N LEU A 443 -3.01 -36.00 -9.79
CA LEU A 443 -2.60 -34.60 -9.73
C LEU A 443 -2.46 -34.11 -8.28
N PHE A 444 -3.35 -34.48 -7.37
CA PHE A 444 -3.26 -34.09 -5.95
C PHE A 444 -2.07 -34.72 -5.21
N HIS A 445 -1.52 -35.80 -5.72
CA HIS A 445 -0.30 -36.42 -5.17
C HIS A 445 1.00 -35.82 -5.73
N LYS A 446 0.94 -34.88 -6.66
CA LYS A 446 2.12 -34.20 -7.17
C LYS A 446 2.62 -33.13 -6.18
N LEU A 447 3.87 -33.27 -5.73
CA LEU A 447 4.54 -32.28 -4.87
C LEU A 447 4.94 -31.00 -5.61
N LEU A 448 5.00 -31.03 -6.94
CA LEU A 448 5.54 -29.91 -7.76
C LEU A 448 4.51 -28.83 -8.13
N GLY A 449 3.31 -28.88 -7.57
CA GLY A 449 2.21 -27.99 -7.94
C GLY A 449 1.57 -28.35 -9.29
N LEU A 450 0.66 -27.50 -9.77
CA LEU A 450 -0.07 -27.70 -11.03
C LEU A 450 0.17 -26.54 -12.00
N GLN A 451 0.19 -26.86 -13.28
CA GLN A 451 0.14 -25.89 -14.36
C GLN A 451 -1.30 -25.69 -14.84
N LYS A 452 -1.58 -24.58 -15.51
CA LYS A 452 -2.91 -24.23 -16.01
C LYS A 452 -3.46 -25.29 -16.94
N GLU A 453 -2.62 -25.82 -17.83
CA GLU A 453 -2.93 -26.84 -18.80
C GLU A 453 -3.34 -28.17 -18.14
N GLU A 454 -2.77 -28.49 -16.98
CA GLU A 454 -3.13 -29.70 -16.23
C GLU A 454 -4.54 -29.59 -15.63
N VAL A 455 -4.97 -28.37 -15.21
CA VAL A 455 -6.35 -28.12 -14.79
C VAL A 455 -7.31 -28.35 -15.97
N PHE A 456 -6.96 -27.85 -17.15
CA PHE A 456 -7.78 -28.06 -18.36
C PHE A 456 -7.83 -29.53 -18.74
N GLN A 457 -6.69 -30.22 -18.79
CA GLN A 457 -6.61 -31.64 -19.13
C GLN A 457 -7.41 -32.49 -18.14
N ALA A 458 -7.43 -32.13 -16.86
CA ALA A 458 -8.23 -32.84 -15.85
C ALA A 458 -9.73 -32.82 -16.18
N TRP A 459 -10.20 -31.79 -16.88
CA TRP A 459 -11.59 -31.63 -17.30
C TRP A 459 -11.79 -31.87 -18.81
N ASN A 460 -10.79 -32.41 -19.49
CA ASN A 460 -10.79 -32.61 -20.94
C ASN A 460 -11.19 -31.35 -21.73
N THR A 461 -10.53 -30.24 -21.43
CA THR A 461 -10.71 -28.91 -22.02
C THR A 461 -9.37 -28.31 -22.40
N THR A 462 -9.39 -27.19 -23.15
CA THR A 462 -8.18 -26.54 -23.67
C THR A 462 -8.11 -25.05 -23.33
N SER A 463 -9.20 -24.47 -22.81
CA SER A 463 -9.30 -23.04 -22.52
C SER A 463 -10.10 -22.74 -21.27
N ASP A 464 -9.92 -21.53 -20.72
CA ASP A 464 -10.68 -21.03 -19.56
C ASP A 464 -12.20 -21.11 -19.80
N SER A 465 -12.67 -20.71 -20.96
CA SER A 465 -14.08 -20.70 -21.27
C SER A 465 -14.67 -22.11 -21.41
N GLU A 466 -13.95 -23.02 -22.04
CA GLU A 466 -14.37 -24.42 -22.13
C GLU A 466 -14.41 -25.09 -20.75
N TRP A 467 -13.39 -24.85 -19.93
CA TRP A 467 -13.33 -25.38 -18.58
C TRP A 467 -14.49 -24.87 -17.72
N GLN A 468 -14.75 -23.55 -17.70
CA GLN A 468 -15.87 -22.98 -16.97
C GLN A 468 -17.22 -23.53 -17.46
N ASN A 469 -17.40 -23.65 -18.78
CA ASN A 469 -18.60 -24.19 -19.39
C ASN A 469 -18.79 -25.66 -19.00
N ARG A 470 -17.74 -26.46 -19.01
CA ARG A 470 -17.74 -27.87 -18.64
C ARG A 470 -18.14 -28.08 -17.19
N VAL A 471 -17.44 -27.41 -16.26
CA VAL A 471 -17.77 -27.49 -14.82
C VAL A 471 -19.21 -27.04 -14.56
N ARG A 472 -19.64 -25.91 -15.13
CA ARG A 472 -21.01 -25.42 -14.99
C ARG A 472 -22.03 -26.37 -15.61
N GLY A 473 -21.76 -26.92 -16.78
CA GLY A 473 -22.63 -27.89 -17.44
C GLY A 473 -22.88 -29.13 -16.59
N CYS A 474 -21.83 -29.63 -15.91
CA CYS A 474 -21.96 -30.72 -14.93
C CYS A 474 -22.89 -30.32 -13.76
N LEU A 475 -22.71 -29.13 -13.19
CA LEU A 475 -23.58 -28.69 -12.09
C LEU A 475 -25.02 -28.50 -12.57
N ASN A 476 -25.22 -27.87 -13.72
CA ASN A 476 -26.55 -27.69 -14.32
C ASN A 476 -27.26 -29.03 -14.56
N PHE A 477 -26.52 -30.04 -15.02
CA PHE A 477 -27.05 -31.37 -15.22
C PHE A 477 -27.56 -32.01 -13.92
N VAL A 478 -26.78 -31.94 -12.85
CA VAL A 478 -27.17 -32.52 -11.55
C VAL A 478 -28.34 -31.76 -10.94
N THR A 479 -28.32 -30.45 -11.00
CA THR A 479 -29.29 -29.57 -10.32
C THR A 479 -30.57 -29.28 -11.14
N LYS A 480 -30.56 -29.60 -12.44
CA LYS A 480 -31.59 -29.19 -13.43
C LYS A 480 -31.73 -27.67 -13.58
N GLN A 481 -30.67 -26.92 -13.23
CA GLN A 481 -30.60 -25.49 -13.47
C GLN A 481 -30.09 -25.18 -14.88
N GLN A 482 -30.26 -23.93 -15.32
CA GLN A 482 -29.84 -23.47 -16.64
C GLN A 482 -29.01 -22.18 -16.56
N PHE A 483 -28.08 -22.09 -15.61
CA PHE A 483 -27.23 -20.92 -15.50
C PHE A 483 -26.29 -20.82 -16.69
N THR A 484 -26.18 -19.63 -17.25
CA THR A 484 -25.33 -19.34 -18.42
C THR A 484 -23.89 -18.92 -18.02
N SER A 485 -23.66 -18.59 -16.76
CA SER A 485 -22.34 -18.31 -16.21
C SER A 485 -22.31 -18.52 -14.70
N PHE A 486 -21.15 -18.77 -14.14
CA PHE A 486 -20.96 -18.80 -12.68
C PHE A 486 -21.27 -17.45 -12.03
N LYS A 487 -20.93 -16.35 -12.68
CA LYS A 487 -21.25 -14.99 -12.20
C LYS A 487 -22.74 -14.82 -11.93
N LYS A 488 -23.62 -15.27 -12.84
CA LYS A 488 -25.07 -15.20 -12.66
C LYS A 488 -25.61 -16.18 -11.61
N ALA A 489 -24.90 -17.26 -11.37
CA ALA A 489 -25.30 -18.28 -10.41
C ALA A 489 -24.88 -17.96 -8.98
N SER A 490 -23.80 -17.19 -8.79
CA SER A 490 -23.21 -16.88 -7.49
C SER A 490 -23.78 -15.61 -6.86
N LEU A 491 -23.97 -15.62 -5.55
CA LEU A 491 -24.31 -14.46 -4.74
C LEU A 491 -23.11 -13.52 -4.57
N MET A 492 -21.89 -14.06 -4.68
CA MET A 492 -20.68 -13.28 -4.47
C MET A 492 -20.49 -12.18 -5.51
N LEU A 493 -21.00 -12.33 -6.74
CA LEU A 493 -20.91 -11.28 -7.75
C LEU A 493 -21.51 -9.96 -7.23
N SER A 494 -22.71 -9.99 -6.65
CA SER A 494 -23.36 -8.78 -6.14
C SER A 494 -22.58 -8.15 -4.99
N VAL A 495 -22.00 -8.96 -4.09
CA VAL A 495 -21.14 -8.45 -3.00
C VAL A 495 -19.90 -7.78 -3.55
N HIS A 496 -19.26 -8.39 -4.55
CA HIS A 496 -18.06 -7.81 -5.20
C HIS A 496 -18.39 -6.49 -5.91
N GLU A 497 -19.50 -6.41 -6.62
CA GLU A 497 -19.96 -5.19 -7.30
C GLU A 497 -20.29 -4.06 -6.33
N GLU A 498 -20.97 -4.39 -5.22
CA GLU A 498 -21.25 -3.43 -4.15
C GLU A 498 -19.96 -2.91 -3.49
N LEU A 499 -19.00 -3.79 -3.20
CA LEU A 499 -17.68 -3.41 -2.70
C LEU A 499 -16.93 -2.53 -3.68
N ASN A 500 -16.92 -2.91 -4.95
CA ASN A 500 -16.23 -2.15 -6.00
C ASN A 500 -16.83 -0.75 -6.14
N THR A 501 -18.16 -0.63 -6.06
CA THR A 501 -18.85 0.66 -6.09
C THR A 501 -18.50 1.50 -4.86
N ALA A 502 -18.59 0.91 -3.67
CA ALA A 502 -18.34 1.63 -2.41
C ALA A 502 -16.88 2.12 -2.31
N ILE A 503 -15.90 1.27 -2.65
CA ILE A 503 -14.47 1.63 -2.58
C ILE A 503 -14.07 2.60 -3.70
N ASN A 504 -14.69 2.52 -4.89
CA ASN A 504 -14.38 3.46 -5.98
C ASN A 504 -14.93 4.85 -5.71
N ASN A 505 -16.08 4.95 -5.05
CA ASN A 505 -16.73 6.22 -4.71
C ASN A 505 -16.31 6.75 -3.32
N TYR A 506 -15.44 6.03 -2.62
CA TYR A 506 -14.96 6.47 -1.32
C TYR A 506 -14.15 7.76 -1.43
N GLU A 507 -14.56 8.78 -0.67
CA GLU A 507 -13.89 10.06 -0.54
C GLU A 507 -13.37 10.23 0.90
N PHE A 508 -12.16 10.77 1.01
CA PHE A 508 -11.59 11.05 2.33
C PHE A 508 -12.38 12.20 2.98
N GLN A 509 -12.91 11.95 4.18
CA GLN A 509 -13.44 13.03 5.01
C GLN A 509 -12.26 13.76 5.68
N ASN A 510 -12.07 15.03 5.33
CA ASN A 510 -11.06 15.93 5.90
C ASN A 510 -11.31 16.23 7.38
#